data_7679580b476bd5a8822c015efdbd8a84
#
_entry.id   7679580b476bd5a8822c015efdbd8a84
#
_cell.length_a   1.000
_cell.length_b   1.000
_cell.length_c   1.000
_cell.angle_alpha   90.00
_cell.angle_beta   90.00
_cell.angle_gamma   90.00
#
_symmetry.space_group_name_H-M   'P 1'
#
loop_
_entity.id
_entity.type
_entity.pdbx_description
1 polymer ?
#
loop_
_entity_poly.entity_id
_entity_poly.type
_entity_poly.pdbx_seq_one_letter_code
_entity_poly.pdbx_strand_id
1 'polypeptide(L)'
;MKTNSLSAWILAIRPYSLGNSVILILIGSALAFTDGGFRPVVALLCLVFAVTMQCTANLVNDLCDFLKGADRPDRLGPDRAFAKGYITLRAMKSGIAAFTLAACAAGAGLLALSGWNWWLLLVGASCIVFAYFYTAGPWPLAYHGMGDIAVILFFGLIPVGFTYYLQCGGWSGETAV
;
A
#
# COMPACT_ATOMS: atom_id res chain seq x y z
N MET A 1 -23.03 5.15 -12.81
CA MET A 1 -21.69 5.75 -13.11
C MET A 1 -21.26 5.30 -14.50
N LYS A 2 -20.55 6.15 -15.29
CA LYS A 2 -20.05 5.73 -16.60
C LYS A 2 -18.87 4.75 -16.41
N THR A 3 -18.83 3.66 -17.19
CA THR A 3 -17.79 2.63 -17.11
C THR A 3 -16.40 3.21 -17.38
N ASN A 4 -15.41 2.82 -16.58
CA ASN A 4 -14.01 3.27 -16.61
C ASN A 4 -13.85 4.80 -16.46
N SER A 5 -14.83 5.49 -15.91
CA SER A 5 -14.76 6.93 -15.66
C SER A 5 -13.82 7.26 -14.49
N LEU A 6 -13.36 8.52 -14.42
CA LEU A 6 -12.55 8.99 -13.30
C LEU A 6 -13.24 8.75 -11.95
N SER A 7 -14.55 8.99 -11.86
CA SER A 7 -15.34 8.74 -10.64
C SER A 7 -15.37 7.26 -10.25
N ALA A 8 -15.38 6.33 -11.23
CA ALA A 8 -15.29 4.90 -10.96
C ALA A 8 -13.90 4.53 -10.39
N TRP A 9 -12.84 5.12 -10.91
CA TRP A 9 -11.49 4.93 -10.40
C TRP A 9 -11.28 5.53 -9.01
N ILE A 10 -11.82 6.72 -8.74
CA ILE A 10 -11.80 7.33 -7.40
C ILE A 10 -12.49 6.40 -6.39
N LEU A 11 -13.64 5.82 -6.77
CA LEU A 11 -14.33 4.84 -5.91
C LEU A 11 -13.46 3.60 -5.63
N ALA A 12 -12.78 3.07 -6.66
CA ALA A 12 -11.96 1.86 -6.54
C ALA A 12 -10.70 2.06 -5.70
N ILE A 13 -10.00 3.17 -5.86
CA ILE A 13 -8.76 3.48 -5.09
C ILE A 13 -9.03 3.86 -3.64
N ARG A 14 -10.28 4.20 -3.29
CA ARG A 14 -10.73 4.53 -1.91
C ARG A 14 -9.89 5.63 -1.25
N PRO A 15 -10.04 6.91 -1.61
CA PRO A 15 -9.21 8.01 -1.10
C PRO A 15 -9.17 8.10 0.43
N TYR A 16 -10.25 7.70 1.12
CA TYR A 16 -10.30 7.68 2.58
C TYR A 16 -9.24 6.73 3.20
N SER A 17 -8.91 5.61 2.54
CA SER A 17 -7.86 4.69 3.01
C SER A 17 -6.45 5.19 2.69
N LEU A 18 -6.29 6.02 1.66
CA LEU A 18 -5.01 6.63 1.32
C LEU A 18 -4.52 7.59 2.41
N GLY A 19 -5.46 8.25 3.11
CA GLY A 19 -5.15 9.12 4.25
C GLY A 19 -4.29 8.43 5.31
N ASN A 20 -4.57 7.16 5.60
CA ASN A 20 -3.78 6.38 6.55
C ASN A 20 -2.33 6.23 6.09
N SER A 21 -2.10 5.89 4.82
CA SER A 21 -0.74 5.76 4.28
C SER A 21 0.02 7.09 4.33
N VAL A 22 -0.65 8.20 4.00
CA VAL A 22 -0.05 9.54 4.07
C VAL A 22 0.36 9.88 5.50
N ILE A 23 -0.52 9.68 6.48
CA ILE A 23 -0.27 9.98 7.90
C ILE A 23 0.94 9.19 8.41
N LEU A 24 1.05 7.91 8.10
CA LEU A 24 2.15 7.06 8.57
C LEU A 24 3.51 7.53 8.02
N ILE A 25 3.57 7.93 6.75
CA ILE A 25 4.78 8.48 6.16
C ILE A 25 5.13 9.84 6.77
N LEU A 26 4.13 10.68 7.07
CA LEU A 26 4.34 11.94 7.76
C LEU A 26 4.88 11.74 9.16
N ILE A 27 4.37 10.76 9.92
CA ILE A 27 4.87 10.42 11.26
C ILE A 27 6.34 9.99 11.17
N GLY A 28 6.70 9.03 10.32
CA GLY A 28 8.08 8.59 10.14
C GLY A 28 9.01 9.72 9.69
N SER A 29 8.51 10.62 8.84
CA SER A 29 9.27 11.80 8.38
C SER A 29 9.43 12.87 9.47
N ALA A 30 8.42 13.06 10.33
CA ALA A 30 8.50 13.97 11.46
C ALA A 30 9.53 13.49 12.50
N LEU A 31 9.56 12.18 12.80
CA LEU A 31 10.58 11.58 13.65
C LEU A 31 11.99 11.77 13.04
N ALA A 32 12.14 11.54 11.75
CA ALA A 32 13.41 11.80 11.08
C ALA A 32 13.83 13.28 11.12
N PHE A 33 12.86 14.19 11.07
CA PHE A 33 13.11 15.63 11.18
C PHE A 33 13.59 16.01 12.58
N THR A 34 13.00 15.46 13.65
CA THR A 34 13.45 15.73 15.03
C THR A 34 14.87 15.26 15.27
N ASP A 35 15.29 14.16 14.64
CA ASP A 35 16.64 13.61 14.74
C ASP A 35 17.64 14.23 13.73
N GLY A 36 17.22 15.27 13.01
CA GLY A 36 18.07 15.97 12.03
C GLY A 36 18.34 15.19 10.73
N GLY A 37 17.65 14.06 10.52
CA GLY A 37 17.86 13.17 9.37
C GLY A 37 16.88 13.39 8.21
N PHE A 38 16.03 14.43 8.22
CA PHE A 38 14.99 14.63 7.21
C PHE A 38 15.56 14.79 5.78
N ARG A 39 15.10 13.91 4.88
CA ARG A 39 15.50 13.89 3.47
C ARG A 39 14.24 13.97 2.58
N PRO A 40 13.90 15.14 2.00
CA PRO A 40 12.63 15.36 1.31
C PRO A 40 12.41 14.43 0.11
N VAL A 41 13.46 14.10 -0.64
CA VAL A 41 13.36 13.17 -1.79
C VAL A 41 13.02 11.76 -1.32
N VAL A 42 13.65 11.31 -0.22
CA VAL A 42 13.37 10.00 0.38
C VAL A 42 11.94 9.96 0.92
N ALA A 43 11.50 11.00 1.64
CA ALA A 43 10.14 11.13 2.15
C ALA A 43 9.10 11.07 1.01
N LEU A 44 9.36 11.78 -0.11
CA LEU A 44 8.49 11.76 -1.28
C LEU A 44 8.42 10.35 -1.92
N LEU A 45 9.54 9.67 -2.08
CA LEU A 45 9.56 8.31 -2.62
C LEU A 45 8.86 7.31 -1.69
N CYS A 46 9.03 7.43 -0.37
CA CYS A 46 8.26 6.63 0.60
C CYS A 46 6.76 6.89 0.47
N LEU A 47 6.35 8.15 0.31
CA LEU A 47 4.95 8.52 0.11
C LEU A 47 4.38 7.91 -1.18
N VAL A 48 5.10 8.05 -2.30
CA VAL A 48 4.68 7.46 -3.58
C VAL A 48 4.58 5.95 -3.47
N PHE A 49 5.57 5.29 -2.86
CA PHE A 49 5.55 3.84 -2.63
C PHE A 49 4.33 3.44 -1.80
N ALA A 50 4.10 4.05 -0.65
CA ALA A 50 3.01 3.71 0.26
C ALA A 50 1.63 3.94 -0.38
N VAL A 51 1.42 5.07 -1.07
CA VAL A 51 0.15 5.39 -1.73
C VAL A 51 -0.13 4.44 -2.90
N THR A 52 0.88 4.15 -3.74
CA THR A 52 0.70 3.24 -4.87
C THR A 52 0.48 1.79 -4.40
N MET A 53 1.12 1.36 -3.32
CA MET A 53 0.87 0.06 -2.69
C MET A 53 -0.53 -0.02 -2.09
N GLN A 54 -1.02 1.04 -1.45
CA GLN A 54 -2.39 1.12 -0.94
C GLN A 54 -3.42 1.03 -2.08
N CYS A 55 -3.19 1.75 -3.20
CA CYS A 55 -4.03 1.63 -4.39
C CYS A 55 -4.03 0.20 -4.93
N THR A 56 -2.85 -0.43 -5.06
CA THR A 56 -2.73 -1.82 -5.50
C THR A 56 -3.54 -2.75 -4.60
N ALA A 57 -3.37 -2.66 -3.28
CA ALA A 57 -4.11 -3.49 -2.31
C ALA A 57 -5.63 -3.29 -2.42
N ASN A 58 -6.10 -2.05 -2.58
CA ASN A 58 -7.52 -1.75 -2.74
C ASN A 58 -8.11 -2.35 -4.02
N LEU A 59 -7.38 -2.26 -5.15
CA LEU A 59 -7.83 -2.81 -6.43
C LEU A 59 -7.80 -4.34 -6.45
N VAL A 60 -6.74 -4.95 -5.89
CA VAL A 60 -6.63 -6.42 -5.76
C VAL A 60 -7.76 -6.95 -4.88
N ASN A 61 -8.02 -6.28 -3.75
CA ASN A 61 -9.11 -6.63 -2.85
C ASN A 61 -10.48 -6.54 -3.55
N ASP A 62 -10.76 -5.44 -4.29
CA ASP A 62 -12.03 -5.26 -5.02
C ASP A 62 -12.24 -6.37 -6.07
N LEU A 63 -11.18 -6.71 -6.81
CA LEU A 63 -11.22 -7.78 -7.82
C LEU A 63 -11.39 -9.17 -7.17
N CYS A 64 -10.60 -9.49 -6.15
CA CYS A 64 -10.58 -10.82 -5.55
C CYS A 64 -11.84 -11.13 -4.74
N ASP A 65 -12.37 -10.15 -3.99
CA ASP A 65 -13.62 -10.32 -3.23
C ASP A 65 -14.80 -10.60 -4.17
N PHE A 66 -14.85 -9.91 -5.33
CA PHE A 66 -15.86 -10.19 -6.34
C PHE A 66 -15.71 -11.60 -6.92
N LEU A 67 -14.50 -12.00 -7.33
CA LEU A 67 -14.24 -13.32 -7.92
C LEU A 67 -14.52 -14.48 -6.94
N LYS A 68 -14.39 -14.23 -5.64
CA LYS A 68 -14.69 -15.21 -4.57
C LYS A 68 -16.15 -15.16 -4.10
N GLY A 69 -16.97 -14.26 -4.65
CA GLY A 69 -18.37 -14.09 -4.26
C GLY A 69 -18.56 -13.52 -2.84
N ALA A 70 -17.53 -12.86 -2.30
CA ALA A 70 -17.59 -12.20 -0.99
C ALA A 70 -18.38 -10.88 -1.04
N ASP A 71 -18.52 -10.27 -2.20
CA ASP A 71 -19.30 -9.05 -2.43
C ASP A 71 -20.77 -9.36 -2.66
N ARG A 72 -21.49 -9.75 -1.60
CA ARG A 72 -22.93 -10.03 -1.64
C ARG A 72 -23.76 -8.74 -1.70
N PRO A 73 -25.02 -8.77 -2.20
CA PRO A 73 -25.90 -7.61 -2.25
C PRO A 73 -26.22 -6.99 -0.87
N ASP A 74 -26.20 -7.81 0.18
CA ASP A 74 -26.49 -7.48 1.59
C ASP A 74 -25.23 -7.04 2.36
N ARG A 75 -24.09 -6.89 1.67
CA ARG A 75 -22.82 -6.47 2.28
C ARG A 75 -22.94 -5.08 2.91
N LEU A 76 -22.56 -4.98 4.19
CA LEU A 76 -22.39 -3.69 4.86
C LEU A 76 -21.08 -3.03 4.44
N GLY A 77 -21.14 -1.78 3.99
CA GLY A 77 -19.96 -0.98 3.62
C GLY A 77 -20.08 -0.27 2.27
N PRO A 78 -19.06 0.51 1.90
CA PRO A 78 -19.08 1.28 0.66
C PRO A 78 -19.22 0.39 -0.58
N ASP A 79 -19.83 0.94 -1.63
CA ASP A 79 -19.93 0.28 -2.93
C ASP A 79 -18.56 -0.12 -3.47
N ARG A 80 -18.50 -1.31 -4.11
CA ARG A 80 -17.32 -1.81 -4.80
C ARG A 80 -17.43 -1.48 -6.28
N ALA A 81 -16.43 -0.79 -6.82
CA ALA A 81 -16.46 -0.32 -8.21
C ALA A 81 -16.51 -1.47 -9.22
N PHE A 82 -15.78 -2.56 -8.96
CA PHE A 82 -15.75 -3.72 -9.84
C PHE A 82 -17.04 -4.53 -9.75
N ALA A 83 -17.53 -4.82 -8.54
CA ALA A 83 -18.78 -5.56 -8.32
C ALA A 83 -20.01 -4.85 -8.92
N LYS A 84 -20.00 -3.51 -8.98
CA LYS A 84 -21.04 -2.71 -9.65
C LYS A 84 -20.86 -2.58 -11.16
N GLY A 85 -19.83 -3.20 -11.74
CA GLY A 85 -19.55 -3.11 -13.17
C GLY A 85 -19.06 -1.73 -13.66
N TYR A 86 -18.60 -0.87 -12.75
CA TYR A 86 -18.09 0.46 -13.09
C TYR A 86 -16.66 0.43 -13.66
N ILE A 87 -15.94 -0.67 -13.48
CA ILE A 87 -14.61 -0.87 -14.06
C ILE A 87 -14.60 -2.24 -14.75
N THR A 88 -14.10 -2.29 -15.99
CA THR A 88 -13.96 -3.55 -16.71
C THR A 88 -12.80 -4.38 -16.17
N LEU A 89 -12.86 -5.70 -16.30
CA LEU A 89 -11.78 -6.61 -15.85
C LEU A 89 -10.41 -6.24 -16.45
N ARG A 90 -10.39 -5.88 -17.74
CA ARG A 90 -9.16 -5.47 -18.41
C ARG A 90 -8.59 -4.18 -17.81
N ALA A 91 -9.43 -3.17 -17.59
CA ALA A 91 -9.03 -1.92 -16.98
C ALA A 91 -8.54 -2.14 -15.52
N MET A 92 -9.26 -2.96 -14.73
CA MET A 92 -8.87 -3.30 -13.36
C MET A 92 -7.48 -3.94 -13.32
N LYS A 93 -7.21 -4.96 -14.15
CA LYS A 93 -5.89 -5.60 -14.23
C LYS A 93 -4.80 -4.63 -14.67
N SER A 94 -5.09 -3.74 -15.64
CA SER A 94 -4.14 -2.71 -16.07
C SER A 94 -3.86 -1.69 -14.96
N GLY A 95 -4.86 -1.29 -14.20
CA GLY A 95 -4.69 -0.40 -13.04
C GLY A 95 -3.83 -1.02 -11.93
N ILE A 96 -4.10 -2.28 -11.59
CA ILE A 96 -3.27 -3.05 -10.64
C ILE A 96 -1.80 -3.07 -11.11
N ALA A 97 -1.58 -3.43 -12.37
CA ALA A 97 -0.23 -3.48 -12.93
C ALA A 97 0.46 -2.09 -12.91
N ALA A 98 -0.25 -1.04 -13.29
CA ALA A 98 0.29 0.32 -13.32
C ALA A 98 0.71 0.81 -11.91
N PHE A 99 -0.14 0.63 -10.89
CA PHE A 99 0.19 1.01 -9.52
C PHE A 99 1.33 0.15 -8.94
N THR A 100 1.35 -1.16 -9.23
CA THR A 100 2.46 -2.04 -8.81
C THR A 100 3.77 -1.62 -9.46
N LEU A 101 3.79 -1.30 -10.75
CA LEU A 101 5.00 -0.82 -11.44
C LEU A 101 5.46 0.53 -10.88
N ALA A 102 4.55 1.44 -10.58
CA ALA A 102 4.88 2.72 -9.93
C ALA A 102 5.49 2.50 -8.53
N ALA A 103 4.96 1.57 -7.74
CA ALA A 103 5.54 1.18 -6.46
C ALA A 103 6.94 0.57 -6.64
N CYS A 104 7.13 -0.34 -7.61
CA CYS A 104 8.45 -0.90 -7.91
C CYS A 104 9.46 0.19 -8.31
N ALA A 105 9.05 1.17 -9.12
CA ALA A 105 9.91 2.27 -9.53
C ALA A 105 10.32 3.16 -8.32
N ALA A 106 9.36 3.51 -7.45
CA ALA A 106 9.65 4.24 -6.22
C ALA A 106 10.57 3.43 -5.28
N GLY A 107 10.31 2.13 -5.10
CA GLY A 107 11.13 1.22 -4.32
C GLY A 107 12.56 1.09 -4.86
N ALA A 108 12.73 1.01 -6.18
CA ALA A 108 14.05 1.01 -6.83
C ALA A 108 14.80 2.32 -6.58
N GLY A 109 14.10 3.46 -6.62
CA GLY A 109 14.68 4.76 -6.25
C GLY A 109 15.14 4.80 -4.78
N LEU A 110 14.36 4.27 -3.85
CA LEU A 110 14.75 4.16 -2.44
C LEU A 110 15.95 3.25 -2.25
N LEU A 111 16.01 2.10 -2.94
CA LEU A 111 17.16 1.19 -2.91
C LEU A 111 18.43 1.88 -3.43
N ALA A 112 18.34 2.60 -4.54
CA ALA A 112 19.48 3.34 -5.10
C ALA A 112 20.01 4.41 -4.14
N LEU A 113 19.09 5.14 -3.46
CA LEU A 113 19.46 6.17 -2.48
C LEU A 113 19.99 5.60 -1.16
N SER A 114 19.70 4.33 -0.84
CA SER A 114 20.18 3.61 0.35
C SER A 114 21.45 2.78 0.13
N GLY A 115 22.10 2.89 -1.04
CA GLY A 115 23.29 2.11 -1.38
C GLY A 115 23.00 0.62 -1.65
N TRP A 116 21.81 0.30 -2.19
CA TRP A 116 21.42 -1.06 -2.58
C TRP A 116 21.38 -2.04 -1.39
N ASN A 117 20.85 -1.57 -0.26
CA ASN A 117 20.70 -2.42 0.93
C ASN A 117 19.67 -3.54 0.67
N TRP A 118 20.14 -4.78 0.68
CA TRP A 118 19.33 -5.97 0.37
C TRP A 118 18.18 -6.20 1.36
N TRP A 119 18.31 -5.77 2.62
CA TRP A 119 17.22 -5.81 3.60
C TRP A 119 16.02 -4.96 3.16
N LEU A 120 16.27 -3.78 2.63
CA LEU A 120 15.21 -2.91 2.11
C LEU A 120 14.54 -3.52 0.88
N LEU A 121 15.29 -4.25 0.05
CA LEU A 121 14.73 -5.03 -1.05
C LEU A 121 13.76 -6.10 -0.53
N LEU A 122 14.15 -6.85 0.51
CA LEU A 122 13.28 -7.87 1.11
C LEU A 122 12.01 -7.26 1.72
N VAL A 123 12.14 -6.14 2.44
CA VAL A 123 10.99 -5.43 3.00
C VAL A 123 10.05 -4.92 1.89
N GLY A 124 10.58 -4.24 0.87
CA GLY A 124 9.80 -3.76 -0.27
C GLY A 124 9.09 -4.90 -1.01
N ALA A 125 9.80 -6.00 -1.28
CA ALA A 125 9.22 -7.19 -1.90
C ALA A 125 8.12 -7.82 -1.03
N SER A 126 8.33 -7.90 0.29
CA SER A 126 7.31 -8.40 1.22
C SER A 126 6.05 -7.55 1.23
N CYS A 127 6.17 -6.22 1.12
CA CYS A 127 5.02 -5.32 0.99
C CYS A 127 4.21 -5.61 -0.28
N ILE A 128 4.89 -5.84 -1.41
CA ILE A 128 4.22 -6.18 -2.68
C ILE A 128 3.51 -7.53 -2.54
N VAL A 129 4.22 -8.56 -2.06
CA VAL A 129 3.66 -9.90 -1.84
C VAL A 129 2.43 -9.80 -0.91
N PHE A 130 2.54 -9.07 0.18
CA PHE A 130 1.45 -8.88 1.13
C PHE A 130 0.23 -8.22 0.49
N ALA A 131 0.40 -7.16 -0.31
CA ALA A 131 -0.71 -6.48 -0.97
C ALA A 131 -1.55 -7.42 -1.86
N TYR A 132 -0.91 -8.42 -2.46
CA TYR A 132 -1.61 -9.45 -3.23
C TYR A 132 -2.19 -10.55 -2.34
N PHE A 133 -1.38 -11.14 -1.45
CA PHE A 133 -1.78 -12.30 -0.65
C PHE A 133 -2.73 -11.96 0.50
N TYR A 134 -2.93 -10.67 0.80
CA TYR A 134 -3.93 -10.25 1.79
C TYR A 134 -5.33 -10.76 1.43
N THR A 135 -5.72 -10.69 0.15
CA THR A 135 -7.03 -11.12 -0.35
C THR A 135 -6.95 -12.18 -1.44
N ALA A 136 -5.86 -12.25 -2.19
CA ALA A 136 -5.65 -13.21 -3.27
C ALA A 136 -4.97 -14.50 -2.78
N GLY A 137 -4.94 -15.50 -3.67
CA GLY A 137 -4.27 -16.78 -3.40
C GLY A 137 -5.14 -17.80 -2.69
N PRO A 138 -4.56 -19.00 -2.45
CA PRO A 138 -5.30 -20.12 -1.85
C PRO A 138 -5.51 -19.96 -0.33
N TRP A 139 -4.72 -19.10 0.33
CA TRP A 139 -4.80 -18.86 1.77
C TRP A 139 -4.76 -17.36 2.09
N PRO A 140 -5.83 -16.60 1.81
CA PRO A 140 -5.83 -15.16 2.02
C PRO A 140 -5.82 -14.82 3.52
N LEU A 141 -4.89 -13.97 3.93
CA LEU A 141 -4.71 -13.58 5.34
C LEU A 141 -5.98 -12.94 5.93
N ALA A 142 -6.71 -12.18 5.13
CA ALA A 142 -7.95 -11.53 5.54
C ALA A 142 -9.04 -12.49 6.04
N TYR A 143 -9.04 -13.75 5.59
CA TYR A 143 -10.08 -14.74 5.95
C TYR A 143 -9.65 -15.72 7.05
N HIS A 144 -8.41 -15.64 7.53
CA HIS A 144 -7.85 -16.59 8.51
C HIS A 144 -7.53 -15.96 9.87
N GLY A 145 -8.11 -14.80 10.19
CA GLY A 145 -7.90 -14.11 11.48
C GLY A 145 -6.52 -13.47 11.65
N MET A 146 -5.62 -13.59 10.66
CA MET A 146 -4.29 -12.97 10.66
C MET A 146 -4.28 -11.56 10.02
N GLY A 147 -5.44 -11.12 9.51
CA GLY A 147 -5.58 -9.85 8.82
C GLY A 147 -5.19 -8.66 9.68
N ASP A 148 -5.63 -8.62 10.93
CA ASP A 148 -5.37 -7.49 11.84
C ASP A 148 -3.89 -7.35 12.17
N ILE A 149 -3.20 -8.46 12.49
CA ILE A 149 -1.76 -8.46 12.75
C ILE A 149 -0.99 -7.99 11.52
N ALA A 150 -1.36 -8.50 10.36
CA ALA A 150 -0.73 -8.13 9.10
C ALA A 150 -0.98 -6.65 8.74
N VAL A 151 -2.17 -6.10 9.04
CA VAL A 151 -2.47 -4.68 8.86
C VAL A 151 -1.62 -3.82 9.81
N ILE A 152 -1.52 -4.17 11.09
CA ILE A 152 -0.67 -3.45 12.05
C ILE A 152 0.79 -3.43 11.56
N LEU A 153 1.29 -4.53 11.05
CA LEU A 153 2.66 -4.64 10.58
C LEU A 153 2.88 -3.84 9.28
N PHE A 154 2.11 -4.13 8.23
CA PHE A 154 2.35 -3.59 6.88
C PHE A 154 1.72 -2.21 6.64
N PHE A 155 0.65 -1.86 7.36
CA PHE A 155 0.00 -0.54 7.34
C PHE A 155 0.15 0.23 8.65
N GLY A 156 1.12 -0.11 9.48
CA GLY A 156 1.45 0.57 10.73
C GLY A 156 2.96 0.68 10.90
N LEU A 157 3.58 -0.36 11.44
CA LEU A 157 4.98 -0.32 11.87
C LEU A 157 5.97 -0.16 10.71
N ILE A 158 5.80 -0.91 9.63
CA ILE A 158 6.72 -0.85 8.47
C ILE A 158 6.73 0.54 7.83
N PRO A 159 5.59 1.18 7.46
CA PRO A 159 5.62 2.50 6.86
C PRO A 159 6.28 3.57 7.73
N VAL A 160 5.99 3.59 9.03
CA VAL A 160 6.59 4.57 9.96
C VAL A 160 8.08 4.29 10.14
N GLY A 161 8.42 3.07 10.55
CA GLY A 161 9.79 2.69 10.90
C GLY A 161 10.74 2.79 9.72
N PHE A 162 10.37 2.22 8.55
CA PHE A 162 11.25 2.26 7.39
C PHE A 162 11.33 3.64 6.73
N THR A 163 10.30 4.49 6.83
CA THR A 163 10.40 5.90 6.42
C THR A 163 11.43 6.64 7.27
N TYR A 164 11.44 6.42 8.57
CA TYR A 164 12.47 6.95 9.46
C TYR A 164 13.85 6.39 9.11
N TYR A 165 13.99 5.06 9.08
CA TYR A 165 15.26 4.37 8.79
C TYR A 165 15.91 4.84 7.49
N LEU A 166 15.14 4.96 6.41
CA LEU A 166 15.63 5.41 5.10
C LEU A 166 16.11 6.85 5.10
N GLN A 167 15.55 7.69 5.95
CA GLN A 167 15.93 9.09 6.06
C GLN A 167 17.15 9.30 6.97
N CYS A 168 17.20 8.61 8.11
CA CYS A 168 18.28 8.73 9.09
C CYS A 168 19.47 7.79 8.82
N GLY A 169 19.30 6.77 7.96
CA GLY A 169 20.33 5.77 7.66
C GLY A 169 20.53 4.72 8.77
N GLY A 170 19.65 4.67 9.76
CA GLY A 170 19.71 3.75 10.90
C GLY A 170 18.53 3.91 11.85
N TRP A 171 18.50 3.07 12.89
CA TRP A 171 17.53 3.15 13.99
C TRP A 171 18.11 3.99 15.13
N SER A 172 17.36 4.93 15.68
CA SER A 172 17.67 5.54 16.98
C SER A 172 17.06 4.71 18.11
N GLY A 173 17.60 4.87 19.34
CA GLY A 173 17.07 4.17 20.51
C GLY A 173 15.61 4.53 20.83
N GLU A 174 15.14 5.70 20.40
CA GLU A 174 13.76 6.18 20.61
C GLU A 174 12.78 5.63 19.59
N THR A 175 13.24 5.20 18.41
CA THR A 175 12.39 4.64 17.34
C THR A 175 12.40 3.12 17.31
N ALA A 176 13.23 2.48 18.13
CA ALA A 176 13.32 1.02 18.24
C ALA A 176 12.35 0.41 19.29
N VAL A 177 11.57 1.24 19.98
CA VAL A 177 10.56 0.84 21.00
C VAL A 177 9.13 0.86 20.37
#